data_f4ecdc79cc54958f35bc199ec19f9d51
#
_entry.id   f4ecdc79cc54958f35bc199ec19f9d51
#
_cell.length_a   1.000
_cell.length_b   1.000
_cell.length_c   1.000
_cell.angle_alpha   90.00
_cell.angle_beta   90.00
_cell.angle_gamma   90.00
#
_symmetry.space_group_name_H-M   'P 1'
#
loop_
_entity.id
_entity.type
_entity.pdbx_description
1 polymer ?
#
loop_
_entity_poly.entity_id
_entity_poly.type
_entity_poly.pdbx_seq_one_letter_code
_entity_poly.pdbx_strand_id
1 'polypeptide(L)'
;MNLSTRHEPISELFNYPSSSHEWTDYALSSEQLQDFDENGFLPGIRILDPTQLEQLKAELDKVIDPEHPGHSLFYEFHLNEAEEENRVLFHALGAWQLEPALHDLPWSPALQMAAYQLLGGAVRLFHDQLFVKPPEHGGIVAWHQDYSYWTWTEPMAHLSCWIPLDDARVENGCLQYIPGSHRWGLLPITGLTGDMNAASATLDDRQRKALETPFAAEVPAGVGVFHHPLTLHGSTENLSSRPRRAIVINLVRDGVRSNADILADKETHNFPILPQGTTLSGQYYPLLFQPDSELGERRTEIPLAENSAAPSTDQV
;
A
#
# COMPACT_ATOMS: atom_id res chain seq x y z
N MET A 1 -17.17 -11.51 12.22
CA MET A 1 -16.65 -12.81 11.67
C MET A 1 -15.20 -12.56 11.35
N ASN A 2 -14.25 -13.48 11.60
CA ASN A 2 -12.86 -13.29 11.17
C ASN A 2 -12.68 -13.91 9.77
N LEU A 3 -12.44 -13.08 8.77
CA LEU A 3 -12.32 -13.49 7.37
C LEU A 3 -10.89 -13.90 6.98
N SER A 4 -9.88 -13.68 7.83
CA SER A 4 -8.48 -14.00 7.53
C SER A 4 -8.20 -15.48 7.22
N THR A 5 -9.14 -16.38 7.53
CA THR A 5 -9.05 -17.80 7.18
C THR A 5 -9.54 -18.11 5.77
N ARG A 6 -10.12 -17.14 5.08
CA ARG A 6 -10.59 -17.25 3.71
C ARG A 6 -9.50 -16.73 2.79
N HIS A 7 -9.01 -17.56 1.89
CA HIS A 7 -7.96 -17.22 0.93
C HIS A 7 -8.49 -17.20 -0.50
N GLU A 8 -9.70 -16.76 -0.64
CA GLU A 8 -10.43 -16.61 -1.90
C GLU A 8 -11.48 -15.51 -1.75
N PRO A 9 -11.94 -14.88 -2.83
CA PRO A 9 -13.06 -13.95 -2.80
C PRO A 9 -14.30 -14.61 -2.20
N ILE A 10 -15.05 -13.84 -1.40
CA ILE A 10 -16.24 -14.31 -0.69
C ILE A 10 -17.52 -13.57 -1.09
N SER A 11 -17.39 -12.54 -1.92
CA SER A 11 -18.48 -11.76 -2.48
C SER A 11 -18.40 -11.70 -4.00
N GLU A 12 -19.38 -11.09 -4.64
CA GLU A 12 -19.39 -10.81 -6.08
C GLU A 12 -18.87 -9.39 -6.40
N LEU A 13 -17.98 -8.85 -5.57
CA LEU A 13 -17.45 -7.49 -5.74
C LEU A 13 -16.68 -7.31 -7.04
N PHE A 14 -15.91 -8.34 -7.44
CA PHE A 14 -15.13 -8.34 -8.66
C PHE A 14 -15.53 -9.45 -9.61
N ASN A 15 -15.49 -9.17 -10.92
CA ASN A 15 -15.56 -10.17 -11.95
C ASN A 15 -14.16 -10.72 -12.21
N TYR A 16 -13.98 -12.02 -12.03
CA TYR A 16 -12.67 -12.66 -12.21
C TYR A 16 -12.48 -13.16 -13.64
N PRO A 17 -11.31 -12.92 -14.25
CA PRO A 17 -10.97 -13.50 -15.54
C PRO A 17 -11.02 -15.02 -15.51
N SER A 18 -11.67 -15.61 -16.52
CA SER A 18 -11.86 -17.07 -16.67
C SER A 18 -10.77 -17.71 -17.53
N SER A 19 -9.92 -16.91 -18.16
CA SER A 19 -8.86 -17.36 -19.06
C SER A 19 -7.61 -16.49 -18.95
N SER A 20 -6.47 -17.05 -19.35
CA SER A 20 -5.20 -16.32 -19.42
C SER A 20 -5.30 -15.08 -20.32
N HIS A 21 -6.12 -15.14 -21.38
CA HIS A 21 -6.31 -14.02 -22.29
C HIS A 21 -7.02 -12.86 -21.60
N GLU A 22 -8.06 -13.11 -20.83
CA GLU A 22 -8.77 -12.05 -20.09
C GLU A 22 -7.89 -11.38 -19.04
N TRP A 23 -6.92 -12.08 -18.46
CA TRP A 23 -5.93 -11.49 -17.55
C TRP A 23 -5.06 -10.43 -18.25
N THR A 24 -4.82 -10.56 -19.56
CA THR A 24 -4.02 -9.57 -20.31
C THR A 24 -4.70 -8.20 -20.42
N ASP A 25 -6.03 -8.13 -20.24
CA ASP A 25 -6.78 -6.87 -20.23
C ASP A 25 -6.42 -5.99 -19.02
N TYR A 26 -5.86 -6.59 -17.96
CA TYR A 26 -5.39 -5.90 -16.76
C TYR A 26 -3.89 -5.63 -16.76
N ALA A 27 -3.18 -6.04 -17.81
CA ALA A 27 -1.72 -5.91 -17.86
C ALA A 27 -1.29 -4.45 -18.02
N LEU A 28 -0.25 -4.08 -17.27
CA LEU A 28 0.45 -2.82 -17.47
C LEU A 28 1.21 -2.83 -18.80
N SER A 29 1.23 -1.69 -19.48
CA SER A 29 2.04 -1.50 -20.66
C SER A 29 3.53 -1.40 -20.32
N SER A 30 4.40 -1.60 -21.32
CA SER A 30 5.84 -1.42 -21.15
C SER A 30 6.21 0.01 -20.72
N GLU A 31 5.47 1.01 -21.17
CA GLU A 31 5.64 2.41 -20.78
C GLU A 31 5.33 2.60 -19.27
N GLN A 32 4.21 2.02 -18.79
CA GLN A 32 3.86 2.08 -17.37
C GLN A 32 4.88 1.38 -16.48
N LEU A 33 5.45 0.25 -16.92
CA LEU A 33 6.51 -0.44 -16.19
C LEU A 33 7.80 0.40 -16.15
N GLN A 34 8.16 1.05 -17.26
CA GLN A 34 9.28 1.97 -17.31
C GLN A 34 9.06 3.20 -16.41
N ASP A 35 7.87 3.79 -16.44
CA ASP A 35 7.51 4.92 -15.59
C ASP A 35 7.66 4.57 -14.09
N PHE A 36 7.21 3.37 -13.70
CA PHE A 36 7.39 2.90 -12.33
C PHE A 36 8.86 2.71 -11.97
N ASP A 37 9.65 2.08 -12.84
CA ASP A 37 11.09 1.92 -12.59
C ASP A 37 11.81 3.26 -12.48
N GLU A 38 11.49 4.23 -13.33
CA GLU A 38 12.13 5.55 -13.31
C GLU A 38 11.73 6.38 -12.09
N ASN A 39 10.45 6.42 -11.74
CA ASN A 39 9.90 7.33 -10.74
C ASN A 39 9.75 6.68 -9.35
N GLY A 40 9.61 5.35 -9.28
CA GLY A 40 9.30 4.61 -8.05
C GLY A 40 7.82 4.63 -7.68
N PHE A 41 6.95 5.18 -8.55
CA PHE A 41 5.49 5.14 -8.39
C PHE A 41 4.80 5.19 -9.74
N LEU A 42 3.55 4.69 -9.78
CA LEU A 42 2.72 4.63 -10.98
C LEU A 42 1.28 5.01 -10.62
N PRO A 43 0.81 6.22 -10.97
CA PRO A 43 -0.58 6.61 -10.83
C PRO A 43 -1.43 6.14 -12.02
N GLY A 44 -2.74 6.15 -11.85
CA GLY A 44 -3.67 6.07 -12.99
C GLY A 44 -4.23 4.67 -13.26
N ILE A 45 -4.00 3.70 -12.41
CA ILE A 45 -4.54 2.35 -12.59
C ILE A 45 -5.95 2.25 -12.00
N ARG A 46 -6.97 2.02 -12.83
CA ARG A 46 -8.36 1.85 -12.36
C ARG A 46 -8.50 0.53 -11.61
N ILE A 47 -8.73 0.61 -10.31
CA ILE A 47 -8.94 -0.55 -9.42
C ILE A 47 -10.43 -0.79 -9.18
N LEU A 48 -11.22 0.28 -9.00
CA LEU A 48 -12.62 0.23 -8.60
C LEU A 48 -13.51 0.95 -9.58
N ASP A 49 -14.65 0.37 -9.86
CA ASP A 49 -15.78 1.02 -10.51
C ASP A 49 -16.66 1.79 -9.49
N PRO A 50 -17.65 2.58 -9.94
CA PRO A 50 -18.52 3.33 -9.03
C PRO A 50 -19.33 2.46 -8.04
N THR A 51 -19.74 1.25 -8.43
CA THR A 51 -20.53 0.37 -7.55
C THR A 51 -19.64 -0.21 -6.45
N GLN A 52 -18.44 -0.64 -6.80
CA GLN A 52 -17.43 -1.13 -5.88
C GLN A 52 -17.00 -0.05 -4.88
N LEU A 53 -16.85 1.20 -5.35
CA LEU A 53 -16.55 2.36 -4.51
C LEU A 53 -17.62 2.59 -3.43
N GLU A 54 -18.90 2.59 -3.80
CA GLU A 54 -19.99 2.82 -2.83
C GLU A 54 -20.06 1.69 -1.80
N GLN A 55 -19.83 0.45 -2.21
CA GLN A 55 -19.79 -0.69 -1.28
C GLN A 55 -18.62 -0.57 -0.30
N LEU A 56 -17.41 -0.27 -0.77
CA LEU A 56 -16.23 -0.09 0.08
C LEU A 56 -16.37 1.09 1.03
N LYS A 57 -16.95 2.21 0.59
CA LYS A 57 -17.27 3.35 1.47
C LYS A 57 -18.22 2.94 2.59
N ALA A 58 -19.30 2.21 2.25
CA ALA A 58 -20.27 1.75 3.23
C ALA A 58 -19.68 0.79 4.25
N GLU A 59 -18.75 -0.08 3.85
CA GLU A 59 -18.06 -0.97 4.77
C GLU A 59 -16.99 -0.25 5.59
N LEU A 60 -16.24 0.69 5.00
CA LEU A 60 -15.33 1.56 5.74
C LEU A 60 -16.07 2.29 6.87
N ASP A 61 -17.23 2.90 6.56
CA ASP A 61 -18.01 3.64 7.55
C ASP A 61 -18.48 2.75 8.73
N LYS A 62 -18.64 1.43 8.52
CA LYS A 62 -18.93 0.48 9.60
C LYS A 62 -17.71 0.18 10.46
N VAL A 63 -16.55 -0.10 9.81
CA VAL A 63 -15.36 -0.57 10.53
C VAL A 63 -14.61 0.52 11.28
N ILE A 64 -14.82 1.79 10.93
CA ILE A 64 -14.26 2.92 11.71
C ILE A 64 -14.99 3.15 13.04
N ASP A 65 -16.18 2.54 13.25
CA ASP A 65 -16.89 2.59 14.51
C ASP A 65 -16.14 1.73 15.56
N PRO A 66 -15.67 2.28 16.69
CA PRO A 66 -15.01 1.51 17.75
C PRO A 66 -15.88 0.40 18.33
N GLU A 67 -17.21 0.50 18.21
CA GLU A 67 -18.17 -0.51 18.67
C GLU A 67 -18.35 -1.66 17.64
N HIS A 68 -17.64 -1.63 16.50
CA HIS A 68 -17.72 -2.71 15.51
C HIS A 68 -17.36 -4.06 16.15
N PRO A 69 -18.18 -5.12 15.98
CA PRO A 69 -17.96 -6.43 16.62
C PRO A 69 -16.61 -7.07 16.29
N GLY A 70 -15.98 -6.69 15.17
CA GLY A 70 -14.66 -7.15 14.77
C GLY A 70 -13.49 -6.29 15.22
N HIS A 71 -13.71 -5.24 16.00
CA HIS A 71 -12.69 -4.26 16.38
C HIS A 71 -11.40 -4.91 16.94
N SER A 72 -11.52 -5.96 17.71
CA SER A 72 -10.35 -6.69 18.28
C SER A 72 -9.50 -7.44 17.24
N LEU A 73 -9.92 -7.50 15.98
CA LEU A 73 -9.16 -8.11 14.90
C LEU A 73 -8.22 -7.13 14.18
N PHE A 74 -8.37 -5.83 14.41
CA PHE A 74 -7.41 -4.87 13.89
C PHE A 74 -6.00 -5.16 14.45
N TYR A 75 -5.00 -5.03 13.60
CA TYR A 75 -3.60 -5.06 14.04
C TYR A 75 -3.26 -3.78 14.78
N GLU A 76 -3.73 -2.64 14.27
CA GLU A 76 -3.64 -1.31 14.85
C GLU A 76 -4.93 -0.54 14.57
N PHE A 77 -5.34 0.33 15.51
CA PHE A 77 -6.53 1.16 15.36
C PHE A 77 -6.36 2.47 16.12
N HIS A 78 -6.26 3.56 15.38
CA HIS A 78 -6.10 4.90 15.91
C HIS A 78 -7.25 5.78 15.42
N LEU A 79 -8.14 6.17 16.33
CA LEU A 79 -9.21 7.16 16.03
C LEU A 79 -8.62 8.50 15.62
N ASN A 80 -7.47 8.86 16.20
CA ASN A 80 -6.70 10.02 15.82
C ASN A 80 -5.21 9.77 16.09
N GLU A 81 -4.42 9.76 15.05
CA GLU A 81 -2.95 9.64 15.09
C GLU A 81 -2.25 10.99 14.89
N ALA A 82 -3.00 12.07 14.58
CA ALA A 82 -2.41 13.40 14.41
C ALA A 82 -1.87 13.93 15.74
N GLU A 83 -0.69 14.53 15.69
CA GLU A 83 -0.06 15.17 16.85
C GLU A 83 -0.46 16.65 17.00
N GLU A 84 -0.91 17.28 15.90
CA GLU A 84 -1.27 18.69 15.89
C GLU A 84 -2.64 18.90 16.55
N GLU A 85 -2.71 19.96 17.37
CA GLU A 85 -3.98 20.39 17.99
C GLU A 85 -5.03 20.70 16.91
N ASN A 86 -6.24 20.21 17.09
CA ASN A 86 -7.37 20.36 16.15
C ASN A 86 -7.17 19.66 14.78
N ARG A 87 -6.28 18.71 14.65
CA ARG A 87 -6.15 17.83 13.48
C ARG A 87 -6.61 16.41 13.81
N VAL A 88 -7.09 15.71 12.79
CA VAL A 88 -7.51 14.32 12.91
C VAL A 88 -6.98 13.52 11.73
N LEU A 89 -6.30 12.43 12.04
CA LEU A 89 -5.91 11.41 11.10
C LEU A 89 -6.37 10.07 11.64
N PHE A 90 -7.46 9.53 11.09
CA PHE A 90 -7.82 8.15 11.38
C PHE A 90 -6.89 7.21 10.61
N HIS A 91 -6.36 6.23 11.33
CA HIS A 91 -5.49 5.20 10.75
C HIS A 91 -5.76 3.84 11.40
N ALA A 92 -5.88 2.78 10.61
CA ALA A 92 -6.05 1.43 11.11
C ALA A 92 -5.44 0.41 10.14
N LEU A 93 -5.01 -0.75 10.67
CA LEU A 93 -4.45 -1.88 9.93
C LEU A 93 -5.25 -3.14 10.19
N GLY A 94 -5.46 -3.96 9.15
CA GLY A 94 -6.08 -5.28 9.29
C GLY A 94 -7.58 -5.31 9.02
N ALA A 95 -8.15 -4.29 8.38
CA ALA A 95 -9.57 -4.21 8.06
C ALA A 95 -10.05 -5.30 7.07
N TRP A 96 -9.17 -5.85 6.24
CA TRP A 96 -9.48 -6.94 5.30
C TRP A 96 -10.09 -8.18 5.95
N GLN A 97 -9.95 -8.30 7.27
CA GLN A 97 -10.49 -9.44 8.05
C GLN A 97 -11.94 -9.25 8.50
N LEU A 98 -12.52 -8.06 8.29
CA LEU A 98 -13.73 -7.63 9.00
C LEU A 98 -14.98 -7.70 8.14
N GLU A 99 -14.95 -7.13 6.94
CA GLU A 99 -16.11 -6.97 6.07
C GLU A 99 -15.83 -7.55 4.66
N PRO A 100 -16.85 -8.06 3.94
CA PRO A 100 -16.65 -8.79 2.68
C PRO A 100 -15.98 -8.00 1.57
N ALA A 101 -16.34 -6.74 1.33
CA ALA A 101 -15.74 -5.95 0.24
C ALA A 101 -14.29 -5.54 0.59
N LEU A 102 -14.04 -5.22 1.86
CA LEU A 102 -12.67 -4.96 2.35
C LEU A 102 -11.80 -6.23 2.24
N HIS A 103 -12.40 -7.39 2.53
CA HIS A 103 -11.74 -8.68 2.35
C HIS A 103 -11.38 -8.93 0.89
N ASP A 104 -12.31 -8.70 -0.05
CA ASP A 104 -12.14 -9.06 -1.44
C ASP A 104 -11.29 -8.05 -2.24
N LEU A 105 -11.08 -6.83 -1.73
CA LEU A 105 -10.31 -5.81 -2.42
C LEU A 105 -8.88 -6.26 -2.83
N PRO A 106 -8.10 -6.98 -1.99
CA PRO A 106 -6.80 -7.52 -2.38
C PRO A 106 -6.84 -8.47 -3.58
N TRP A 107 -7.99 -9.11 -3.83
CA TRP A 107 -8.18 -10.00 -4.98
C TRP A 107 -8.66 -9.29 -6.25
N SER A 108 -8.76 -7.94 -6.29
CA SER A 108 -9.06 -7.21 -7.53
C SER A 108 -8.14 -7.64 -8.68
N PRO A 109 -8.67 -8.05 -9.84
CA PRO A 109 -7.83 -8.48 -10.97
C PRO A 109 -6.84 -7.41 -11.44
N ALA A 110 -7.27 -6.14 -11.46
CA ALA A 110 -6.40 -5.02 -11.82
C ALA A 110 -5.24 -4.85 -10.84
N LEU A 111 -5.51 -5.00 -9.53
CA LEU A 111 -4.50 -4.92 -8.49
C LEU A 111 -3.52 -6.10 -8.58
N GLN A 112 -4.05 -7.32 -8.73
CA GLN A 112 -3.24 -8.54 -8.78
C GLN A 112 -2.28 -8.57 -9.98
N MET A 113 -2.78 -8.23 -11.18
CA MET A 113 -1.96 -8.24 -12.39
C MET A 113 -0.88 -7.17 -12.34
N ALA A 114 -1.25 -5.93 -11.97
CA ALA A 114 -0.27 -4.86 -11.81
C ALA A 114 0.81 -5.23 -10.77
N ALA A 115 0.40 -5.76 -9.62
CA ALA A 115 1.34 -6.18 -8.57
C ALA A 115 2.27 -7.31 -9.03
N TYR A 116 1.74 -8.31 -9.75
CA TYR A 116 2.54 -9.39 -10.33
C TYR A 116 3.64 -8.87 -11.24
N GLN A 117 3.32 -7.93 -12.12
CA GLN A 117 4.28 -7.35 -13.06
C GLN A 117 5.32 -6.48 -12.34
N LEU A 118 4.89 -5.64 -11.39
CA LEU A 118 5.77 -4.72 -10.66
C LEU A 118 6.66 -5.43 -9.64
N LEU A 119 6.19 -6.49 -8.99
CA LEU A 119 6.98 -7.32 -8.07
C LEU A 119 7.84 -8.36 -8.79
N GLY A 120 7.55 -8.66 -10.05
CA GLY A 120 8.25 -9.68 -10.83
C GLY A 120 8.04 -11.10 -10.32
N GLY A 121 6.86 -11.44 -9.79
CA GLY A 121 6.55 -12.78 -9.30
C GLY A 121 5.22 -12.89 -8.56
N ALA A 122 4.92 -14.08 -8.05
CA ALA A 122 3.69 -14.37 -7.33
C ALA A 122 3.49 -13.40 -6.15
N VAL A 123 2.22 -13.03 -5.90
CA VAL A 123 1.84 -11.92 -5.03
C VAL A 123 1.13 -12.42 -3.78
N ARG A 124 1.55 -11.97 -2.62
CA ARG A 124 0.85 -12.16 -1.35
C ARG A 124 0.35 -10.84 -0.78
N LEU A 125 -0.75 -10.90 -0.03
CA LEU A 125 -1.11 -9.82 0.86
C LEU A 125 -0.05 -9.72 1.97
N PHE A 126 0.40 -8.50 2.24
CA PHE A 126 1.21 -8.21 3.42
C PHE A 126 0.31 -7.69 4.54
N HIS A 127 -0.39 -6.60 4.31
CA HIS A 127 -1.52 -6.08 5.12
C HIS A 127 -2.27 -5.01 4.33
N ASP A 128 -3.36 -4.50 4.89
CA ASP A 128 -4.06 -3.32 4.43
C ASP A 128 -3.97 -2.20 5.46
N GLN A 129 -4.22 -0.96 5.00
CA GLN A 129 -4.33 0.20 5.87
C GLN A 129 -5.54 1.04 5.45
N LEU A 130 -6.19 1.64 6.44
CA LEU A 130 -7.24 2.63 6.25
C LEU A 130 -6.73 4.00 6.67
N PHE A 131 -6.96 5.01 5.84
CA PHE A 131 -6.67 6.40 6.16
C PHE A 131 -7.89 7.27 5.92
N VAL A 132 -8.33 8.02 6.94
CA VAL A 132 -9.41 9.00 6.80
C VAL A 132 -8.95 10.35 7.32
N LYS A 133 -9.02 11.35 6.43
CA LYS A 133 -8.81 12.76 6.75
C LYS A 133 -10.17 13.46 6.72
N PRO A 134 -10.74 13.87 7.87
CA PRO A 134 -12.02 14.57 7.89
C PRO A 134 -11.93 15.92 7.16
N PRO A 135 -13.08 16.51 6.79
CA PRO A 135 -13.11 17.85 6.21
C PRO A 135 -12.44 18.89 7.12
N GLU A 136 -11.72 19.84 6.53
CA GLU A 136 -11.13 21.02 7.19
C GLU A 136 -10.09 20.75 8.28
N HIS A 137 -10.09 19.55 8.87
CA HIS A 137 -9.26 19.18 10.03
C HIS A 137 -8.38 17.94 9.79
N GLY A 138 -8.28 17.45 8.55
CA GLY A 138 -7.44 16.28 8.26
C GLY A 138 -5.96 16.54 8.52
N GLY A 139 -5.33 15.70 9.36
CA GLY A 139 -3.91 15.79 9.70
C GLY A 139 -2.97 15.39 8.56
N ILE A 140 -1.68 15.72 8.69
CA ILE A 140 -0.65 15.33 7.73
C ILE A 140 -0.26 13.85 7.89
N VAL A 141 0.40 13.31 6.85
CA VAL A 141 1.27 12.14 6.96
C VAL A 141 2.63 12.59 6.43
N ALA A 142 3.62 12.65 7.32
CA ALA A 142 4.93 13.20 7.03
C ALA A 142 5.68 12.38 5.95
N TRP A 143 6.70 12.96 5.34
CA TRP A 143 7.57 12.27 4.39
C TRP A 143 8.19 11.03 5.01
N HIS A 144 7.95 9.86 4.43
CA HIS A 144 8.46 8.58 4.90
C HIS A 144 8.68 7.59 3.75
N GLN A 145 9.35 6.50 4.04
CA GLN A 145 9.46 5.32 3.21
C GLN A 145 8.78 4.16 3.95
N ASP A 146 7.90 3.43 3.29
CA ASP A 146 7.17 2.31 3.90
C ASP A 146 8.12 1.25 4.47
N TYR A 147 9.16 0.88 3.73
CA TYR A 147 10.07 -0.18 4.16
C TYR A 147 10.84 0.17 5.44
N SER A 148 10.94 1.42 5.81
CA SER A 148 11.56 1.80 7.10
C SER A 148 10.83 1.19 8.32
N TYR A 149 9.55 0.86 8.16
CA TYR A 149 8.72 0.19 9.16
C TYR A 149 8.69 -1.35 8.98
N TRP A 150 9.17 -1.87 7.84
CA TRP A 150 9.06 -3.29 7.46
C TRP A 150 10.41 -4.02 7.37
N THR A 151 11.47 -3.45 7.93
CA THR A 151 12.83 -4.02 7.91
C THR A 151 12.94 -5.39 8.58
N TRP A 152 11.90 -5.83 9.29
CA TRP A 152 11.76 -7.17 9.84
C TRP A 152 11.35 -8.23 8.80
N THR A 153 11.38 -7.89 7.54
CA THR A 153 11.12 -8.80 6.40
C THR A 153 12.25 -8.73 5.39
N GLU A 154 12.62 -9.86 4.79
CA GLU A 154 13.69 -9.96 3.78
C GLU A 154 13.44 -11.06 2.74
N PRO A 155 13.91 -10.92 1.48
CA PRO A 155 14.44 -9.68 0.90
C PRO A 155 13.36 -8.60 0.80
N MET A 156 13.76 -7.32 0.64
CA MET A 156 12.83 -6.24 0.34
C MET A 156 12.21 -6.49 -1.05
N ALA A 157 10.97 -6.93 -1.07
CA ALA A 157 10.20 -7.17 -2.29
C ALA A 157 8.72 -6.85 -2.02
N HIS A 158 8.46 -5.59 -1.68
CA HIS A 158 7.16 -5.05 -1.30
C HIS A 158 6.66 -4.07 -2.34
N LEU A 159 5.36 -3.82 -2.32
CA LEU A 159 4.67 -2.87 -3.17
C LEU A 159 3.43 -2.36 -2.42
N SER A 160 3.17 -1.07 -2.46
CA SER A 160 1.95 -0.49 -1.93
C SER A 160 1.05 -0.02 -3.06
N CYS A 161 -0.26 -0.24 -2.94
CA CYS A 161 -1.28 0.33 -3.80
C CYS A 161 -2.21 1.20 -2.95
N TRP A 162 -2.08 2.51 -3.08
CA TRP A 162 -2.96 3.48 -2.44
C TRP A 162 -4.19 3.73 -3.32
N ILE A 163 -5.40 3.51 -2.79
CA ILE A 163 -6.66 3.56 -3.50
C ILE A 163 -7.57 4.57 -2.81
N PRO A 164 -7.72 5.80 -3.35
CA PRO A 164 -8.63 6.79 -2.80
C PRO A 164 -10.09 6.40 -3.07
N LEU A 165 -10.93 6.49 -2.06
CA LEU A 165 -12.37 6.30 -2.18
C LEU A 165 -13.11 7.61 -2.51
N ASP A 166 -12.45 8.74 -2.36
CA ASP A 166 -12.91 10.08 -2.76
C ASP A 166 -11.92 10.65 -3.77
N ASP A 167 -12.35 11.57 -4.65
CA ASP A 167 -11.40 12.23 -5.56
C ASP A 167 -10.27 12.86 -4.76
N ALA A 168 -9.05 12.47 -5.07
CA ALA A 168 -7.86 12.98 -4.41
C ALA A 168 -7.34 14.21 -5.16
N ARG A 169 -7.15 15.30 -4.41
CA ARG A 169 -6.63 16.59 -4.88
C ARG A 169 -5.63 17.14 -3.87
N VAL A 170 -4.83 18.09 -4.29
CA VAL A 170 -3.89 18.78 -3.37
C VAL A 170 -4.64 19.36 -2.17
N GLU A 171 -5.79 20.00 -2.39
CA GLU A 171 -6.58 20.64 -1.36
C GLU A 171 -7.12 19.71 -0.26
N ASN A 172 -7.30 18.41 -0.57
CA ASN A 172 -7.76 17.41 0.40
C ASN A 172 -6.67 16.42 0.84
N GLY A 173 -5.41 16.72 0.56
CA GLY A 173 -4.26 15.94 0.99
C GLY A 173 -4.07 14.65 0.18
N CYS A 174 -4.05 14.72 -1.15
CA CYS A 174 -3.61 13.60 -1.99
C CYS A 174 -2.18 13.21 -1.62
N LEU A 175 -1.76 11.98 -1.97
CA LEU A 175 -0.37 11.61 -1.80
C LEU A 175 0.54 12.46 -2.70
N GLN A 176 1.70 12.78 -2.15
CA GLN A 176 2.80 13.42 -2.85
C GLN A 176 4.00 12.47 -2.84
N TYR A 177 4.72 12.43 -3.94
CA TYR A 177 5.86 11.55 -4.15
C TYR A 177 7.08 12.34 -4.58
N ILE A 178 8.26 11.90 -4.18
CA ILE A 178 9.52 12.43 -4.71
C ILE A 178 10.02 11.48 -5.79
N PRO A 179 9.94 11.86 -7.09
CA PRO A 179 10.33 11.01 -8.19
C PRO A 179 11.79 10.53 -8.08
N GLY A 180 12.00 9.22 -8.27
CA GLY A 180 13.32 8.59 -8.20
C GLY A 180 13.90 8.40 -6.80
N SER A 181 13.19 8.81 -5.74
CA SER A 181 13.67 8.71 -4.35
C SER A 181 13.83 7.26 -3.86
N HIS A 182 13.18 6.30 -4.47
CA HIS A 182 13.38 4.88 -4.18
C HIS A 182 14.82 4.40 -4.40
N ARG A 183 15.62 5.17 -5.16
CA ARG A 183 17.03 4.92 -5.41
C ARG A 183 17.96 5.58 -4.39
N TRP A 184 17.42 6.27 -3.37
CA TRP A 184 18.23 6.93 -2.34
C TRP A 184 18.69 5.99 -1.22
N GLY A 185 18.25 4.73 -1.25
CA GLY A 185 18.44 3.78 -0.16
C GLY A 185 17.42 3.98 0.97
N LEU A 186 17.59 3.21 2.03
CA LEU A 186 16.73 3.29 3.20
C LEU A 186 17.08 4.51 4.06
N LEU A 187 16.09 5.33 4.34
CA LEU A 187 16.21 6.51 5.20
C LEU A 187 15.80 6.16 6.64
N PRO A 188 16.33 6.87 7.64
CA PRO A 188 15.90 6.72 9.02
C PRO A 188 14.43 7.10 9.22
N ILE A 189 13.74 6.43 10.16
CA ILE A 189 12.39 6.81 10.59
C ILE A 189 12.46 8.16 11.31
N THR A 190 11.59 9.10 10.92
CA THR A 190 11.52 10.44 11.49
C THR A 190 10.15 10.82 12.07
N GLY A 191 9.25 9.84 12.21
CA GLY A 191 7.87 10.03 12.59
C GLY A 191 6.94 10.02 11.38
N LEU A 192 5.69 9.63 11.60
CA LEU A 192 4.65 9.55 10.55
C LEU A 192 3.70 10.75 10.60
N THR A 193 3.58 11.41 11.74
CA THR A 193 2.71 12.56 12.00
C THR A 193 3.51 13.73 12.55
N GLY A 194 2.90 14.89 12.71
CA GLY A 194 3.59 16.09 13.20
C GLY A 194 4.25 16.91 12.10
N ASP A 195 5.56 17.05 12.09
CA ASP A 195 6.25 17.87 11.09
C ASP A 195 6.39 17.16 9.74
N MET A 196 5.66 17.64 8.71
CA MET A 196 5.78 17.15 7.33
C MET A 196 7.23 17.04 6.85
N ASN A 197 8.11 17.92 7.29
CA ASN A 197 9.48 18.01 6.83
C ASN A 197 10.50 17.36 7.79
N ALA A 198 10.08 16.60 8.80
CA ALA A 198 10.99 15.95 9.75
C ALA A 198 12.10 15.14 9.04
N ALA A 199 11.78 14.46 7.95
CA ALA A 199 12.73 13.69 7.15
C ALA A 199 13.86 14.57 6.55
N SER A 200 13.65 15.88 6.35
CA SER A 200 14.64 16.76 5.73
C SER A 200 15.95 16.84 6.51
N ALA A 201 15.91 16.60 7.81
CA ALA A 201 17.10 16.59 8.67
C ALA A 201 18.08 15.44 8.34
N THR A 202 17.60 14.37 7.73
CA THR A 202 18.39 13.19 7.36
C THR A 202 18.87 13.20 5.92
N LEU A 203 18.41 14.17 5.12
CA LEU A 203 18.66 14.27 3.68
C LEU A 203 19.87 15.13 3.36
N ASP A 204 20.56 14.83 2.27
CA ASP A 204 21.58 15.71 1.70
C ASP A 204 20.96 16.92 0.97
N ASP A 205 21.80 17.87 0.49
CA ASP A 205 21.32 19.10 -0.15
C ASP A 205 20.53 18.83 -1.45
N ARG A 206 20.93 17.81 -2.22
CA ARG A 206 20.24 17.42 -3.45
C ARG A 206 18.87 16.80 -3.15
N GLN A 207 18.83 15.94 -2.17
CA GLN A 207 17.60 15.30 -1.71
C GLN A 207 16.63 16.32 -1.11
N ARG A 208 17.12 17.24 -0.27
CA ARG A 208 16.31 18.35 0.26
C ARG A 208 15.71 19.22 -0.84
N LYS A 209 16.49 19.53 -1.87
CA LYS A 209 16.01 20.30 -3.00
C LYS A 209 14.88 19.58 -3.76
N ALA A 210 14.91 18.25 -3.82
CA ALA A 210 13.86 17.48 -4.48
C ALA A 210 12.50 17.59 -3.74
N LEU A 211 12.49 17.82 -2.41
CA LEU A 211 11.26 18.07 -1.65
C LEU A 211 10.53 19.34 -2.06
N GLU A 212 11.19 20.28 -2.74
CA GLU A 212 10.56 21.53 -3.19
C GLU A 212 9.60 21.32 -4.38
N THR A 213 9.73 20.21 -5.11
CA THR A 213 8.94 19.92 -6.31
C THR A 213 8.39 18.49 -6.32
N PRO A 214 7.57 18.11 -5.33
CA PRO A 214 6.97 16.80 -5.30
C PRO A 214 5.95 16.62 -6.43
N PHE A 215 5.76 15.39 -6.85
CA PHE A 215 4.65 15.02 -7.72
C PHE A 215 3.39 14.82 -6.86
N ALA A 216 2.34 15.60 -7.09
CA ALA A 216 1.05 15.42 -6.45
C ALA A 216 0.20 14.41 -7.23
N ALA A 217 -0.14 13.30 -6.61
CA ALA A 217 -0.96 12.24 -7.22
C ALA A 217 -2.45 12.60 -7.14
N GLU A 218 -2.88 13.58 -7.93
CA GLU A 218 -4.29 13.92 -8.08
C GLU A 218 -4.96 12.89 -8.99
N VAL A 219 -5.80 12.06 -8.40
CA VAL A 219 -6.49 10.98 -9.12
C VAL A 219 -7.97 10.92 -8.74
N PRO A 220 -8.86 10.49 -9.65
CA PRO A 220 -10.25 10.22 -9.32
C PRO A 220 -10.40 9.09 -8.30
N ALA A 221 -11.51 9.07 -7.59
CA ALA A 221 -11.90 7.95 -6.73
C ALA A 221 -11.81 6.60 -7.46
N GLY A 222 -11.26 5.59 -6.81
CA GLY A 222 -11.05 4.23 -7.34
C GLY A 222 -9.89 4.08 -8.32
N VAL A 223 -9.14 5.14 -8.58
CA VAL A 223 -7.90 5.06 -9.36
C VAL A 223 -6.71 4.92 -8.41
N GLY A 224 -6.05 3.76 -8.47
CA GLY A 224 -4.92 3.45 -7.61
C GLY A 224 -3.62 4.11 -8.04
N VAL A 225 -2.74 4.28 -7.06
CA VAL A 225 -1.35 4.69 -7.24
C VAL A 225 -0.47 3.63 -6.60
N PHE A 226 0.33 2.95 -7.41
CA PHE A 226 1.32 1.99 -6.92
C PHE A 226 2.62 2.71 -6.56
N HIS A 227 3.30 2.30 -5.49
CA HIS A 227 4.61 2.84 -5.16
C HIS A 227 5.55 1.79 -4.55
N HIS A 228 6.82 1.99 -4.87
CA HIS A 228 7.92 1.20 -4.36
C HIS A 228 8.15 1.50 -2.87
N PRO A 229 8.46 0.52 -2.02
CA PRO A 229 8.54 0.69 -0.56
C PRO A 229 9.63 1.67 -0.09
N LEU A 230 10.57 2.03 -0.94
CA LEU A 230 11.57 3.09 -0.70
C LEU A 230 11.23 4.43 -1.35
N THR A 231 10.09 4.57 -2.02
CA THR A 231 9.70 5.88 -2.55
C THR A 231 9.30 6.81 -1.41
N LEU A 232 10.00 7.94 -1.30
CA LEU A 232 9.67 8.96 -0.30
C LEU A 232 8.35 9.60 -0.67
N HIS A 233 7.38 9.49 0.22
CA HIS A 233 6.03 10.01 0.02
C HIS A 233 5.41 10.51 1.32
N GLY A 234 4.33 11.26 1.17
CA GLY A 234 3.59 11.82 2.29
C GLY A 234 2.30 12.48 1.81
N SER A 235 1.56 13.11 2.70
CA SER A 235 0.35 13.85 2.34
C SER A 235 0.10 15.02 3.29
N THR A 236 -0.24 16.17 2.70
CA THR A 236 -0.61 17.38 3.44
C THR A 236 -1.97 17.23 4.13
N GLU A 237 -2.39 18.25 4.84
CA GLU A 237 -3.70 18.35 5.49
C GLU A 237 -4.84 18.24 4.48
N ASN A 238 -6.02 17.85 4.98
CA ASN A 238 -7.27 18.07 4.27
C ASN A 238 -7.87 19.41 4.72
N LEU A 239 -7.81 20.40 3.84
CA LEU A 239 -8.39 21.74 4.05
C LEU A 239 -9.70 21.93 3.29
N SER A 240 -10.15 20.91 2.56
CA SER A 240 -11.40 20.95 1.80
C SER A 240 -12.61 20.69 2.69
N SER A 241 -13.80 21.01 2.19
CA SER A 241 -15.07 20.75 2.86
C SER A 241 -15.56 19.29 2.75
N ARG A 242 -14.75 18.39 2.21
CA ARG A 242 -15.08 16.97 1.99
C ARG A 242 -14.06 16.05 2.67
N PRO A 243 -14.46 14.86 3.15
CA PRO A 243 -13.50 13.89 3.66
C PRO A 243 -12.59 13.38 2.53
N ARG A 244 -11.41 12.89 2.90
CA ARG A 244 -10.56 12.09 2.02
C ARG A 244 -10.31 10.74 2.67
N ARG A 245 -10.96 9.71 2.15
CA ARG A 245 -10.85 8.32 2.57
C ARG A 245 -9.98 7.57 1.58
N ALA A 246 -9.13 6.70 2.07
CA ALA A 246 -8.31 5.83 1.23
C ALA A 246 -8.06 4.48 1.91
N ILE A 247 -7.89 3.46 1.09
CA ILE A 247 -7.42 2.13 1.48
C ILE A 247 -6.05 1.94 0.83
N VAL A 248 -5.09 1.42 1.59
CA VAL A 248 -3.80 0.98 1.05
C VAL A 248 -3.74 -0.53 1.12
N ILE A 249 -3.41 -1.18 0.03
CA ILE A 249 -3.10 -2.61 0.01
C ILE A 249 -1.59 -2.75 -0.13
N ASN A 250 -0.98 -3.26 0.93
CA ASN A 250 0.44 -3.55 0.96
C ASN A 250 0.65 -5.01 0.56
N LEU A 251 1.51 -5.22 -0.41
CA LEU A 251 1.74 -6.47 -1.11
C LEU A 251 3.20 -6.88 -0.97
N VAL A 252 3.45 -8.16 -1.05
CA VAL A 252 4.79 -8.72 -1.01
C VAL A 252 4.92 -9.83 -2.03
N ARG A 253 6.10 -9.95 -2.65
CA ARG A 253 6.40 -11.10 -3.51
C ARG A 253 6.48 -12.37 -2.69
N ASP A 254 5.94 -13.46 -3.20
CA ASP A 254 6.10 -14.77 -2.57
C ASP A 254 7.59 -15.13 -2.41
N GLY A 255 7.92 -15.75 -1.29
CA GLY A 255 9.30 -16.09 -0.92
C GLY A 255 9.99 -15.11 0.02
N VAL A 256 9.39 -13.95 0.32
CA VAL A 256 9.87 -13.05 1.39
C VAL A 256 9.73 -13.75 2.74
N ARG A 257 10.69 -13.54 3.63
CA ARG A 257 10.80 -14.20 4.94
C ARG A 257 10.79 -13.18 6.06
N SER A 258 10.39 -13.66 7.22
CA SER A 258 10.51 -12.91 8.47
C SER A 258 11.98 -12.78 8.89
N ASN A 259 12.36 -11.56 9.27
CA ASN A 259 13.60 -11.21 9.96
C ASN A 259 13.26 -10.66 11.36
N ALA A 260 12.39 -11.39 12.08
CA ALA A 260 11.77 -10.94 13.33
C ALA A 260 12.76 -10.65 14.47
N ASP A 261 13.98 -11.21 14.43
CA ASP A 261 15.01 -10.99 15.46
C ASP A 261 15.37 -9.51 15.60
N ILE A 262 15.19 -8.69 14.57
CA ILE A 262 15.44 -7.24 14.66
C ILE A 262 14.37 -6.47 15.45
N LEU A 263 13.25 -7.14 15.79
CA LEU A 263 12.14 -6.57 16.56
C LEU A 263 12.22 -6.93 18.06
N ALA A 264 13.28 -7.61 18.50
CA ALA A 264 13.37 -8.24 19.83
C ALA A 264 12.98 -7.33 21.02
N ASP A 265 13.07 -5.98 20.85
CA ASP A 265 12.73 -4.98 21.88
C ASP A 265 11.63 -4.01 21.43
N LYS A 266 10.92 -4.29 20.32
CA LYS A 266 9.89 -3.39 19.78
C LYS A 266 8.49 -3.96 20.06
N GLU A 267 7.59 -3.10 20.53
CA GLU A 267 6.17 -3.41 20.55
C GLU A 267 5.67 -3.58 19.11
N THR A 268 5.09 -4.74 18.79
CA THR A 268 4.60 -5.08 17.45
C THR A 268 3.07 -5.05 17.37
N HIS A 269 2.43 -4.55 18.42
CA HIS A 269 0.97 -4.56 18.57
C HIS A 269 0.37 -5.97 18.29
N ASN A 270 -0.76 -6.04 17.59
CA ASN A 270 -1.38 -7.31 17.19
C ASN A 270 -0.93 -7.79 15.80
N PHE A 271 0.13 -7.22 15.24
CA PHE A 271 0.58 -7.60 13.90
C PHE A 271 1.10 -9.06 13.90
N PRO A 272 0.73 -9.90 12.92
CA PRO A 272 1.05 -11.33 12.90
C PRO A 272 2.50 -11.60 12.47
N ILE A 273 3.45 -11.29 13.34
CA ILE A 273 4.87 -11.54 13.09
C ILE A 273 5.15 -13.05 13.10
N LEU A 274 5.78 -13.56 12.05
CA LEU A 274 6.20 -14.96 11.97
C LEU A 274 7.61 -15.13 12.59
N PRO A 275 7.95 -16.36 13.07
CA PRO A 275 9.30 -16.65 13.57
C PRO A 275 10.40 -16.33 12.54
N GLN A 276 11.58 -15.98 13.02
CA GLN A 276 12.77 -15.69 12.22
C GLN A 276 12.99 -16.73 11.11
N GLY A 277 13.25 -16.27 9.89
CA GLY A 277 13.54 -17.10 8.71
C GLY A 277 12.31 -17.80 8.09
N THR A 278 11.13 -17.69 8.70
CA THR A 278 9.90 -18.28 8.16
C THR A 278 9.41 -17.47 6.95
N THR A 279 9.08 -18.14 5.85
CA THR A 279 8.46 -17.49 4.69
C THR A 279 7.10 -16.92 5.07
N LEU A 280 6.83 -15.66 4.67
CA LEU A 280 5.53 -15.03 4.87
C LEU A 280 4.46 -15.83 4.13
N SER A 281 3.60 -16.52 4.87
CA SER A 281 2.54 -17.38 4.33
C SER A 281 1.51 -17.72 5.42
N GLY A 282 0.49 -18.50 5.06
CA GLY A 282 -0.55 -18.93 5.99
C GLY A 282 -1.65 -17.88 6.16
N GLN A 283 -2.36 -17.94 7.28
CA GLN A 283 -3.64 -17.24 7.50
C GLN A 283 -3.59 -15.74 7.19
N TYR A 284 -2.52 -15.05 7.58
CA TYR A 284 -2.44 -13.59 7.49
C TYR A 284 -1.69 -13.08 6.26
N TYR A 285 -1.10 -13.99 5.47
CA TYR A 285 -0.35 -13.67 4.25
C TYR A 285 -0.85 -14.54 3.08
N PRO A 286 -2.15 -14.43 2.72
CA PRO A 286 -2.72 -15.25 1.65
C PRO A 286 -1.99 -15.02 0.34
N LEU A 287 -1.84 -16.09 -0.46
CA LEU A 287 -1.40 -15.99 -1.84
C LEU A 287 -2.55 -15.43 -2.66
N LEU A 288 -2.37 -14.23 -3.20
CA LEU A 288 -3.41 -13.53 -3.97
C LEU A 288 -3.36 -13.92 -5.45
N PHE A 289 -2.17 -13.99 -6.01
CA PHE A 289 -1.98 -14.25 -7.42
C PHE A 289 -0.69 -15.03 -7.70
N GLN A 290 -0.85 -16.10 -8.47
CA GLN A 290 0.23 -16.84 -9.09
C GLN A 290 -0.28 -17.28 -10.46
N PRO A 291 0.37 -16.89 -11.56
CA PRO A 291 -0.07 -17.34 -12.87
C PRO A 291 0.05 -18.85 -12.98
N ASP A 292 -0.96 -19.47 -13.60
CA ASP A 292 -0.91 -20.87 -14.00
C ASP A 292 0.29 -21.14 -14.91
N SER A 293 0.67 -22.42 -15.07
CA SER A 293 1.76 -22.82 -15.95
C SER A 293 1.61 -22.29 -17.38
N GLU A 294 0.37 -22.15 -17.87
CA GLU A 294 0.05 -21.56 -19.18
C GLU A 294 0.32 -20.02 -19.22
N LEU A 295 0.03 -19.28 -18.15
CA LEU A 295 0.43 -17.88 -18.01
C LEU A 295 1.95 -17.76 -17.78
N GLY A 296 2.54 -18.71 -17.08
CA GLY A 296 3.97 -18.77 -16.79
C GLY A 296 4.82 -19.10 -18.04
N GLU A 297 4.32 -19.92 -18.95
CA GLU A 297 4.96 -20.18 -20.25
C GLU A 297 4.89 -18.98 -21.19
N ARG A 298 3.86 -18.11 -21.04
CA ARG A 298 3.78 -16.79 -21.70
C ARG A 298 4.52 -15.67 -20.94
N ARG A 299 5.38 -16.00 -19.97
CA ARG A 299 6.24 -15.03 -19.27
C ARG A 299 7.04 -14.13 -20.21
N THR A 300 7.32 -14.59 -21.43
CA THR A 300 7.95 -13.80 -22.48
C THR A 300 7.00 -12.79 -23.14
N GLU A 301 5.68 -12.89 -22.92
CA GLU A 301 4.68 -12.00 -23.50
C GLU A 301 4.15 -10.95 -22.52
N ILE A 302 4.23 -11.23 -21.20
CA ILE A 302 3.84 -10.26 -20.15
C ILE A 302 5.12 -9.55 -19.69
N PRO A 303 5.29 -8.25 -19.97
CA PRO A 303 6.46 -7.53 -19.50
C PRO A 303 6.49 -7.49 -17.96
N LEU A 304 7.67 -7.69 -17.39
CA LEU A 304 7.94 -7.54 -15.95
C LEU A 304 8.91 -6.39 -15.77
N ALA A 305 8.80 -5.67 -14.64
CA ALA A 305 9.81 -4.68 -14.26
C ALA A 305 11.16 -5.39 -14.11
N GLU A 306 12.21 -4.83 -14.71
CA GLU A 306 13.57 -5.34 -14.47
C GLU A 306 13.89 -5.13 -13.00
N ASN A 307 14.25 -6.22 -12.29
CA ASN A 307 14.67 -6.14 -10.90
C ASN A 307 15.89 -5.22 -10.82
N SER A 308 15.70 -3.98 -10.42
CA SER A 308 16.82 -3.19 -9.92
C SER A 308 17.35 -3.94 -8.70
N ALA A 309 18.51 -4.58 -8.86
CA ALA A 309 19.16 -5.34 -7.81
C ALA A 309 19.18 -4.50 -6.54
N ALA A 310 18.69 -5.06 -5.42
CA ALA A 310 18.87 -4.44 -4.11
C ALA A 310 20.35 -3.98 -4.01
N PRO A 311 20.62 -2.79 -3.52
CA PRO A 311 21.99 -2.33 -3.33
C PRO A 311 22.73 -3.39 -2.52
N SER A 312 23.89 -3.83 -3.02
CA SER A 312 24.73 -4.80 -2.33
C SER A 312 25.02 -4.28 -0.93
N THR A 313 24.80 -5.11 0.08
CA THR A 313 25.05 -4.82 1.51
C THR A 313 26.54 -4.77 1.87
N ASP A 314 27.44 -4.59 0.90
CA ASP A 314 28.87 -4.53 1.10
C ASP A 314 29.40 -3.08 1.19
N GLN A 315 28.83 -2.27 2.08
CA GLN A 315 29.53 -1.08 2.63
C GLN A 315 28.84 -0.62 3.92
N VAL A 316 29.26 -1.17 5.04
CA VAL A 316 29.26 -0.51 6.35
C VAL A 316 30.69 -0.55 6.87
#